data_e72f2da47a65373168c5838d5a74c6a7
#
_entry.id   e72f2da47a65373168c5838d5a74c6a7
#
_cell.length_a   1.000
_cell.length_b   1.000
_cell.length_c   1.000
_cell.angle_alpha   90.00
_cell.angle_beta   90.00
_cell.angle_gamma   90.00
#
_symmetry.space_group_name_H-M   'P 1'
#
loop_
_entity.id
_entity.type
_entity.pdbx_description
1 polymer ?
#
loop_
_entity_poly.entity_id
_entity_poly.type
_entity_poly.pdbx_seq_one_letter_code
_entity_poly.pdbx_strand_id
1 'polypeptide(L)'
;MKGAIPFLTAGLLAGCSSIVSDLNARQVSPEVQAQINVLPQKYRQIAADTLPGVLKGVSLAGAEISELSLSIGSQFGDSTACVKINTFGKVEYFAVFYMDGKYFTERRAVMTDNCEVGVYSPLPSKSPIGKSAGQ
;
A
#
# COMPACT_ATOMS: atom_id res chain seq x y z
N MET A 1 -35.08 -36.68 21.07
CA MET A 1 -34.30 -36.32 22.22
C MET A 1 -32.82 -36.34 21.97
N LYS A 2 -32.37 -37.47 21.56
CA LYS A 2 -30.94 -37.65 21.42
C LYS A 2 -30.34 -36.82 20.29
N GLY A 3 -31.12 -36.60 19.27
CA GLY A 3 -30.63 -35.83 18.14
C GLY A 3 -30.36 -34.36 18.38
N ALA A 4 -30.92 -33.81 19.46
CA ALA A 4 -30.75 -32.41 19.72
C ALA A 4 -29.31 -32.02 20.10
N ILE A 5 -28.61 -32.94 20.72
CA ILE A 5 -27.28 -32.64 21.23
C ILE A 5 -26.28 -32.32 20.13
N PRO A 6 -26.20 -33.10 19.04
CA PRO A 6 -25.25 -32.82 17.97
C PRO A 6 -25.49 -31.48 17.31
N PHE A 7 -26.75 -31.08 17.20
CA PHE A 7 -27.08 -29.80 16.56
C PHE A 7 -26.55 -28.61 17.35
N LEU A 8 -26.67 -28.67 18.64
CA LEU A 8 -26.19 -27.60 19.49
C LEU A 8 -24.68 -27.43 19.39
N THR A 9 -23.98 -28.54 19.33
CA THR A 9 -22.52 -28.50 19.24
C THR A 9 -22.07 -27.81 17.95
N ALA A 10 -22.70 -28.14 16.84
CA ALA A 10 -22.34 -27.54 15.56
C ALA A 10 -22.55 -26.04 15.56
N GLY A 11 -23.66 -25.58 16.15
CA GLY A 11 -23.92 -24.18 16.21
C GLY A 11 -22.88 -23.40 16.98
N LEU A 12 -22.42 -23.96 18.07
CA LEU A 12 -21.41 -23.30 18.88
C LEU A 12 -20.10 -23.14 18.13
N LEU A 13 -19.68 -24.15 17.40
CA LEU A 13 -18.43 -24.08 16.65
C LEU A 13 -18.47 -22.99 15.58
N ALA A 14 -19.56 -22.87 14.88
CA ALA A 14 -19.71 -21.83 13.87
C ALA A 14 -19.61 -20.44 14.48
N GLY A 15 -20.24 -20.24 15.63
CA GLY A 15 -20.17 -18.96 16.30
C GLY A 15 -18.77 -18.57 16.73
N CYS A 16 -18.01 -19.51 17.22
CA CYS A 16 -16.65 -19.24 17.64
C CYS A 16 -15.77 -18.82 16.47
N SER A 17 -15.92 -19.49 15.32
CA SER A 17 -15.12 -19.15 14.15
C SER A 17 -15.38 -17.70 13.70
N SER A 18 -16.62 -17.27 13.69
CA SER A 18 -16.97 -15.90 13.30
C SER A 18 -16.34 -14.88 14.22
N ILE A 19 -16.38 -15.12 15.52
CA ILE A 19 -15.81 -14.19 16.49
C ILE A 19 -14.30 -14.04 16.29
N VAL A 20 -13.61 -15.13 16.07
CA VAL A 20 -12.16 -15.09 15.87
C VAL A 20 -11.82 -14.26 14.63
N SER A 21 -12.57 -14.42 13.55
CA SER A 21 -12.32 -13.64 12.35
C SER A 21 -12.46 -12.14 12.61
N ASP A 22 -13.48 -11.75 13.33
CA ASP A 22 -13.72 -10.34 13.62
C ASP A 22 -12.61 -9.72 14.46
N LEU A 23 -12.06 -10.48 15.40
CA LEU A 23 -11.01 -9.97 16.25
C LEU A 23 -9.69 -9.77 15.51
N ASN A 24 -9.42 -10.59 14.51
CA ASN A 24 -8.13 -10.58 13.84
C ASN A 24 -8.09 -9.72 12.59
N ALA A 25 -9.24 -9.43 11.99
CA ALA A 25 -9.29 -8.71 10.73
C ALA A 25 -9.81 -7.30 10.93
N ARG A 26 -9.08 -6.33 10.38
CA ARG A 26 -9.61 -4.97 10.32
C ARG A 26 -10.80 -4.97 9.37
N GLN A 27 -11.88 -4.35 9.81
CA GLN A 27 -13.08 -4.28 8.98
C GLN A 27 -12.89 -3.22 7.90
N VAL A 28 -12.94 -3.64 6.66
CA VAL A 28 -12.86 -2.74 5.52
C VAL A 28 -14.05 -3.01 4.61
N SER A 29 -14.50 -1.96 3.92
CA SER A 29 -15.60 -2.11 2.98
C SER A 29 -15.14 -2.93 1.76
N PRO A 30 -16.08 -3.51 1.01
CA PRO A 30 -15.71 -4.22 -0.21
C PRO A 30 -14.96 -3.33 -1.22
N GLU A 31 -15.29 -2.06 -1.29
CA GLU A 31 -14.60 -1.14 -2.20
C GLU A 31 -13.15 -0.96 -1.79
N VAL A 32 -12.90 -0.79 -0.50
CA VAL A 32 -11.55 -0.63 0.01
C VAL A 32 -10.77 -1.93 -0.19
N GLN A 33 -11.39 -3.07 0.06
CA GLN A 33 -10.72 -4.35 -0.14
C GLN A 33 -10.32 -4.53 -1.61
N ALA A 34 -11.17 -4.12 -2.53
CA ALA A 34 -10.83 -4.18 -3.95
C ALA A 34 -9.62 -3.31 -4.27
N GLN A 35 -9.53 -2.13 -3.68
CA GLN A 35 -8.38 -1.27 -3.89
C GLN A 35 -7.10 -1.87 -3.32
N ILE A 36 -7.19 -2.47 -2.14
CA ILE A 36 -6.04 -3.15 -1.54
C ILE A 36 -5.58 -4.29 -2.46
N ASN A 37 -6.50 -5.03 -3.02
CA ASN A 37 -6.16 -6.19 -3.85
C ASN A 37 -5.45 -5.80 -5.15
N VAL A 38 -5.73 -4.63 -5.70
CA VAL A 38 -5.09 -4.20 -6.94
C VAL A 38 -3.84 -3.35 -6.69
N LEU A 39 -3.58 -2.97 -5.45
CA LEU A 39 -2.44 -2.11 -5.14
C LEU A 39 -1.10 -2.66 -5.65
N PRO A 40 -0.79 -3.97 -5.50
CA PRO A 40 0.50 -4.47 -5.97
C PRO A 40 0.75 -4.22 -7.47
N GLN A 41 -0.30 -4.07 -8.26
CA GLN A 41 -0.17 -3.83 -9.69
C GLN A 41 -0.23 -2.35 -10.02
N LYS A 42 -0.77 -1.52 -9.14
CA LYS A 42 -1.01 -0.11 -9.42
C LYS A 42 -0.18 0.85 -8.60
N TYR A 43 0.53 0.38 -7.59
CA TYR A 43 1.21 1.30 -6.68
C TYR A 43 2.24 2.18 -7.39
N ARG A 44 2.90 1.63 -8.41
CA ARG A 44 3.88 2.41 -9.17
C ARG A 44 3.23 3.58 -9.90
N GLN A 45 2.10 3.32 -10.54
CA GLN A 45 1.39 4.37 -11.26
C GLN A 45 0.79 5.39 -10.30
N ILE A 46 0.29 4.93 -9.16
CA ILE A 46 -0.23 5.84 -8.13
C ILE A 46 0.88 6.79 -7.67
N ALA A 47 2.06 6.27 -7.42
CA ALA A 47 3.20 7.12 -7.03
C ALA A 47 3.57 8.07 -8.15
N ALA A 48 3.63 7.59 -9.39
CA ALA A 48 3.98 8.43 -10.52
C ALA A 48 2.98 9.57 -10.73
N ASP A 49 1.72 9.32 -10.45
CA ASP A 49 0.68 10.34 -10.61
C ASP A 49 0.65 11.34 -9.45
N THR A 50 1.08 10.92 -8.26
CA THR A 50 0.94 11.73 -7.05
C THR A 50 2.20 12.51 -6.72
N LEU A 51 3.37 11.91 -6.88
CA LEU A 51 4.62 12.52 -6.43
C LEU A 51 4.91 13.88 -7.06
N PRO A 52 4.64 14.13 -8.35
CA PRO A 52 4.92 15.45 -8.91
C PRO A 52 4.18 16.58 -8.20
N GLY A 53 3.03 16.29 -7.63
CA GLY A 53 2.26 17.29 -6.90
C GLY A 53 2.72 17.52 -5.47
N VAL A 54 3.37 16.53 -4.86
CA VAL A 54 3.77 16.62 -3.46
C VAL A 54 5.26 16.89 -3.28
N LEU A 55 6.09 16.47 -4.24
CA LEU A 55 7.54 16.73 -4.21
C LEU A 55 7.85 17.86 -5.15
N LYS A 56 7.41 19.06 -4.79
CA LYS A 56 7.61 20.25 -5.62
C LYS A 56 9.07 20.62 -5.66
N GLY A 57 9.53 21.04 -6.82
CA GLY A 57 10.92 21.42 -7.00
C GLY A 57 11.87 20.25 -7.16
N VAL A 58 11.38 19.04 -7.18
CA VAL A 58 12.18 17.84 -7.36
C VAL A 58 11.89 17.25 -8.72
N SER A 59 12.95 17.00 -9.51
CA SER A 59 12.79 16.36 -10.81
C SER A 59 12.65 14.86 -10.61
N LEU A 60 11.62 14.29 -11.19
CA LEU A 60 11.41 12.84 -11.16
C LEU A 60 11.90 12.15 -12.42
N ALA A 61 12.62 12.88 -13.28
CA ALA A 61 13.20 12.29 -14.48
C ALA A 61 14.21 11.23 -14.07
N GLY A 62 14.06 10.02 -14.62
CA GLY A 62 14.96 8.93 -14.28
C GLY A 62 14.73 8.32 -12.92
N ALA A 63 13.67 8.69 -12.22
CA ALA A 63 13.36 8.13 -10.91
C ALA A 63 13.02 6.65 -11.02
N GLU A 64 13.32 5.92 -9.94
CA GLU A 64 13.04 4.51 -9.85
C GLU A 64 12.23 4.23 -8.59
N ILE A 65 11.49 3.14 -8.62
CA ILE A 65 10.64 2.76 -7.48
C ILE A 65 10.92 1.31 -7.10
N SER A 66 10.95 1.04 -5.81
CA SER A 66 11.21 -0.29 -5.29
C SER A 66 9.97 -1.16 -5.34
N GLU A 67 10.14 -2.41 -4.96
CA GLU A 67 8.99 -3.28 -4.76
C GLU A 67 8.20 -2.84 -3.55
N LEU A 68 6.91 -3.16 -3.57
CA LEU A 68 6.01 -2.83 -2.47
C LEU A 68 6.25 -3.79 -1.31
N SER A 69 6.32 -3.27 -0.08
CA SER A 69 6.48 -4.08 1.10
C SER A 69 5.42 -3.71 2.13
N LEU A 70 5.15 -4.63 3.05
CA LEU A 70 4.18 -4.38 4.10
C LEU A 70 4.81 -3.58 5.23
N SER A 71 4.04 -2.67 5.79
CA SER A 71 4.46 -1.83 6.92
C SER A 71 3.53 -2.08 8.10
N ILE A 72 3.43 -3.33 8.49
CA ILE A 72 2.50 -3.74 9.55
C ILE A 72 2.82 -2.97 10.83
N GLY A 73 1.78 -2.38 11.41
CA GLY A 73 1.94 -1.64 12.65
C GLY A 73 2.45 -0.22 12.50
N SER A 74 2.70 0.22 11.28
CA SER A 74 3.17 1.58 11.04
C SER A 74 1.99 2.57 11.10
N GLN A 75 2.24 3.71 11.73
CA GLN A 75 1.26 4.80 11.73
C GLN A 75 1.21 5.52 10.39
N PHE A 76 2.18 5.28 9.52
CA PHE A 76 2.26 5.97 8.25
C PHE A 76 1.57 5.22 7.12
N GLY A 77 1.07 4.00 7.36
CA GLY A 77 0.39 3.24 6.32
C GLY A 77 0.58 1.76 6.53
N ASP A 78 -0.05 0.97 5.67
CA ASP A 78 0.06 -0.48 5.74
C ASP A 78 0.99 -1.06 4.69
N SER A 79 1.43 -0.26 3.72
CA SER A 79 2.36 -0.68 2.68
C SER A 79 3.31 0.45 2.33
N THR A 80 4.51 0.11 1.92
CA THR A 80 5.56 1.09 1.64
C THR A 80 6.32 0.71 0.39
N ALA A 81 6.69 1.72 -0.40
CA ALA A 81 7.66 1.58 -1.48
C ALA A 81 8.64 2.73 -1.39
N CYS A 82 9.86 2.51 -1.84
CA CYS A 82 10.88 3.55 -1.87
C CYS A 82 10.99 4.11 -3.28
N VAL A 83 11.21 5.42 -3.38
CA VAL A 83 11.47 6.08 -4.66
C VAL A 83 12.89 6.63 -4.61
N LYS A 84 13.66 6.26 -5.60
CA LYS A 84 15.06 6.67 -5.73
C LYS A 84 15.16 7.75 -6.77
N ILE A 85 15.73 8.88 -6.39
CA ILE A 85 15.84 10.04 -7.24
C ILE A 85 17.32 10.43 -7.32
N ASN A 86 17.78 10.73 -8.54
CA ASN A 86 19.14 11.19 -8.74
C ASN A 86 19.11 12.66 -9.16
N THR A 87 19.59 13.52 -8.29
CA THR A 87 19.61 14.95 -8.54
C THR A 87 21.05 15.43 -8.58
N PHE A 88 21.53 15.80 -9.77
CA PHE A 88 22.89 16.31 -9.95
C PHE A 88 23.94 15.34 -9.39
N GLY A 89 23.76 14.05 -9.66
CA GLY A 89 24.70 13.04 -9.20
C GLY A 89 24.50 12.59 -7.77
N LYS A 90 23.57 13.20 -7.05
CA LYS A 90 23.28 12.83 -5.67
C LYS A 90 22.02 11.99 -5.62
N VAL A 91 22.11 10.81 -5.01
CA VAL A 91 20.99 9.90 -4.88
C VAL A 91 20.22 10.22 -3.60
N GLU A 92 18.92 10.38 -3.74
CA GLU A 92 18.05 10.59 -2.61
C GLU A 92 16.92 9.56 -2.65
N TYR A 93 16.45 9.16 -1.47
CA TYR A 93 15.39 8.17 -1.33
C TYR A 93 14.22 8.79 -0.59
N PHE A 94 13.01 8.49 -1.07
CA PHE A 94 11.77 8.86 -0.40
C PHE A 94 10.97 7.60 -0.12
N ALA A 95 10.38 7.52 1.05
CA ALA A 95 9.48 6.44 1.39
C ALA A 95 8.06 6.90 1.08
N VAL A 96 7.35 6.12 0.28
CA VAL A 96 5.97 6.39 -0.09
C VAL A 96 5.11 5.37 0.63
N PHE A 97 4.10 5.85 1.34
CA PHE A 97 3.24 5.01 2.16
C PHE A 97 1.84 4.95 1.57
N TYR A 98 1.27 3.75 1.61
CA TYR A 98 -0.06 3.50 1.10
C TYR A 98 -0.95 3.02 2.23
N MET A 99 -2.22 3.37 2.18
CA MET A 99 -3.21 2.96 3.16
C MET A 99 -4.51 2.65 2.42
N ASP A 100 -5.07 1.48 2.69
CA ASP A 100 -6.34 1.06 2.09
C ASP A 100 -6.31 1.08 0.56
N GLY A 101 -5.15 0.76 -0.01
CA GLY A 101 -5.00 0.69 -1.46
C GLY A 101 -4.78 2.01 -2.14
N LYS A 102 -4.54 3.07 -1.38
CA LYS A 102 -4.37 4.42 -1.92
C LYS A 102 -3.09 5.04 -1.39
N TYR A 103 -2.60 6.04 -2.12
CA TYR A 103 -1.50 6.87 -1.64
C TYR A 103 -1.92 7.53 -0.33
N PHE A 104 -1.06 7.47 0.67
CA PHE A 104 -1.35 8.08 1.96
C PHE A 104 -0.42 9.24 2.24
N THR A 105 0.89 9.00 2.27
CA THR A 105 1.85 10.05 2.55
C THR A 105 3.23 9.65 2.03
N GLU A 106 4.17 10.57 2.14
CA GLU A 106 5.57 10.30 1.77
C GLU A 106 6.47 11.08 2.73
N ARG A 107 7.72 10.64 2.82
CA ARG A 107 8.74 11.37 3.56
C ARG A 107 10.11 10.98 3.03
N ARG A 108 11.10 11.80 3.35
CA ARG A 108 12.48 11.42 3.07
C ARG A 108 12.78 10.13 3.83
N ALA A 109 13.41 9.17 3.16
CA ALA A 109 13.64 7.86 3.75
C ALA A 109 14.62 7.94 4.92
N VAL A 110 14.39 7.10 5.91
CA VAL A 110 15.30 6.92 7.04
C VAL A 110 15.82 5.49 7.02
N MET A 111 16.77 5.22 7.90
CA MET A 111 17.47 3.94 7.89
C MET A 111 16.53 2.73 7.98
N THR A 112 15.49 2.83 8.78
CA THR A 112 14.55 1.72 8.98
C THR A 112 13.71 1.41 7.74
N ASP A 113 13.71 2.29 6.75
CA ASP A 113 12.96 2.06 5.53
C ASP A 113 13.71 1.12 4.58
N ASN A 114 15.00 0.90 4.80
CA ASN A 114 15.83 0.00 3.99
C ASN A 114 15.80 0.31 2.50
N CYS A 115 15.65 1.59 2.15
CA CYS A 115 15.52 1.99 0.75
C CYS A 115 16.78 1.70 -0.06
N GLU A 116 17.93 1.71 0.59
CA GLU A 116 19.20 1.53 -0.11
C GLU A 116 19.44 0.11 -0.60
N VAL A 117 18.71 -0.87 -0.06
CA VAL A 117 18.90 -2.27 -0.43
C VAL A 117 17.75 -2.83 -1.24
N GLY A 118 16.82 -1.99 -1.67
CA GLY A 118 15.68 -2.44 -2.44
C GLY A 118 16.01 -2.79 -3.88
N VAL A 119 15.12 -3.53 -4.51
CA VAL A 119 15.18 -3.81 -5.94
C VAL A 119 14.33 -2.76 -6.65
N TYR A 120 14.91 -2.05 -7.59
CA TYR A 120 14.26 -0.90 -8.21
C TYR A 120 13.95 -1.15 -9.67
N SER A 121 12.89 -0.49 -10.15
CA SER A 121 12.52 -0.45 -11.56
C SER A 121 12.11 0.98 -11.88
N PRO A 122 12.12 1.37 -13.17
CA PRO A 122 11.78 2.74 -13.52
C PRO A 122 10.40 3.14 -13.05
N LEU A 123 10.29 4.36 -12.53
CA LEU A 123 9.00 4.93 -12.17
C LEU A 123 8.23 5.24 -13.46
N PRO A 124 6.97 4.82 -13.59
CA PRO A 124 6.20 5.11 -14.80
C PRO A 124 6.03 6.61 -15.02
N SER A 125 5.68 6.98 -16.23
CA SER A 125 5.32 8.35 -16.51
C SER A 125 3.97 8.66 -15.87
N LYS A 126 3.78 9.94 -15.53
CA LYS A 126 2.51 10.38 -14.98
C LYS A 126 1.41 10.16 -16.02
N SER A 127 0.25 9.73 -15.56
CA SER A 127 -0.90 9.54 -16.45
C SER A 127 -1.30 10.84 -17.11
N PRO A 128 -1.82 10.80 -18.34
CA PRO A 128 -2.33 12.01 -18.99
C PRO A 128 -3.42 12.67 -18.14
N ILE A 129 -3.41 14.00 -18.12
CA ILE A 129 -4.32 14.76 -17.26
C ILE A 129 -5.78 14.38 -17.49
N GLY A 130 -6.18 14.20 -18.74
CA GLY A 130 -7.55 13.84 -19.03
C GLY A 130 -7.99 12.53 -18.41
N LYS A 131 -7.10 11.55 -18.36
CA LYS A 131 -7.42 10.28 -17.71
C LYS A 131 -7.49 10.40 -16.20
N SER A 132 -6.58 11.16 -15.63
CA SER A 132 -6.57 11.36 -14.19
C SER A 132 -7.85 12.04 -13.73
N ALA A 133 -8.31 13.02 -14.49
CA ALA A 133 -9.52 13.74 -14.15
C ALA A 133 -10.76 12.86 -14.24
N GLY A 134 -10.72 11.82 -15.06
CA GLY A 134 -11.84 10.92 -15.21
C GLY A 134 -12.04 9.91 -14.11
N GLN A 135 -11.15 9.88 -13.17
CA GLN A 135 -11.23 8.89 -12.10
C GLN A 135 -12.17 9.33 -10.97
#